data_82ec302f4f74a331499fcd98a39ab0bd
#
_entry.id   82ec302f4f74a331499fcd98a39ab0bd
#
_cell.length_a   1.000
_cell.length_b   1.000
_cell.length_c   1.000
_cell.angle_alpha   90.00
_cell.angle_beta   90.00
_cell.angle_gamma   90.00
#
_symmetry.space_group_name_H-M   'P 1'
#
loop_
_entity.id
_entity.type
_entity.pdbx_description
1 polymer ?
#
loop_
_entity_poly.entity_id
_entity_poly.type
_entity_poly.pdbx_seq_one_letter_code
_entity_poly.pdbx_strand_id
1 'polypeptide(L)'
;GVMPSVAALTGAGTLVVSIMAGKTLGFLEAGLPGAAIVRAMPNTPAAIGRGITVAVPNAAVNAEQKQRAHALLAASGAVEWIADESLMDAVTAVSGSGPAYVFLLAETLSRAGVAAGLPEDLAARLARETVAGSGELLHRSPLDAATLRQNVTSPAGTTAAALDVLMASDGLEPLMRRAVAAAARRSRELAG
;
A
#
# COMPACT_ATOMS: atom_id res chain seq x y z
N GLY A 1 -24.12 -11.63 8.16
CA GLY A 1 -22.70 -11.53 7.96
C GLY A 1 -22.08 -12.86 7.55
N VAL A 2 -20.90 -12.86 6.97
CA VAL A 2 -20.20 -14.04 6.41
C VAL A 2 -19.65 -14.98 7.50
N MET A 3 -19.45 -14.50 8.72
CA MET A 3 -18.76 -15.25 9.79
C MET A 3 -19.36 -16.61 10.14
N PRO A 4 -20.69 -16.81 10.23
CA PRO A 4 -21.26 -18.14 10.51
C PRO A 4 -20.93 -19.18 9.42
N SER A 5 -20.91 -18.75 8.16
CA SER A 5 -20.57 -19.64 7.03
C SER A 5 -19.08 -20.01 7.04
N VAL A 6 -18.20 -19.08 7.43
CA VAL A 6 -16.76 -19.35 7.59
C VAL A 6 -16.53 -20.28 8.79
N ALA A 7 -17.22 -20.04 9.91
CA ALA A 7 -17.10 -20.87 11.10
C ALA A 7 -17.44 -22.34 10.82
N ALA A 8 -18.43 -22.62 9.98
CA ALA A 8 -18.79 -23.97 9.58
C ALA A 8 -17.70 -24.70 8.76
N LEU A 9 -16.77 -23.96 8.17
CA LEU A 9 -15.66 -24.48 7.37
C LEU A 9 -14.35 -24.57 8.16
N THR A 10 -14.30 -24.00 9.37
CA THR A 10 -13.10 -24.02 10.21
C THR A 10 -13.10 -25.27 11.11
N GLY A 11 -12.07 -26.10 10.96
CA GLY A 11 -11.83 -27.29 11.79
C GLY A 11 -10.42 -27.29 12.37
N ALA A 12 -10.07 -28.36 13.10
CA ALA A 12 -8.74 -28.52 13.66
C ALA A 12 -7.67 -28.41 12.55
N GLY A 13 -6.74 -27.47 12.69
CA GLY A 13 -5.66 -27.24 11.73
C GLY A 13 -6.00 -26.29 10.57
N THR A 14 -7.25 -25.82 10.46
CA THR A 14 -7.59 -24.80 9.44
C THR A 14 -6.90 -23.49 9.76
N LEU A 15 -6.20 -22.93 8.76
CA LEU A 15 -5.67 -21.59 8.79
C LEU A 15 -6.63 -20.64 8.06
N VAL A 16 -7.07 -19.60 8.74
CA VAL A 16 -7.90 -18.53 8.15
C VAL A 16 -7.01 -17.36 7.78
N VAL A 17 -7.03 -16.96 6.52
CA VAL A 17 -6.37 -15.73 6.04
C VAL A 17 -7.44 -14.73 5.65
N SER A 18 -7.53 -13.63 6.39
CA SER A 18 -8.52 -12.57 6.16
C SER A 18 -7.89 -11.36 5.50
N ILE A 19 -8.44 -10.92 4.37
CA ILE A 19 -8.09 -9.67 3.68
C ILE A 19 -9.17 -8.60 3.88
N MET A 20 -10.03 -8.76 4.87
CA MET A 20 -11.16 -7.84 5.13
C MET A 20 -10.64 -6.51 5.69
N ALA A 21 -10.79 -5.44 4.93
CA ALA A 21 -10.48 -4.09 5.41
C ALA A 21 -11.35 -3.73 6.63
N GLY A 22 -10.75 -3.05 7.61
CA GLY A 22 -11.46 -2.58 8.80
C GLY A 22 -11.90 -3.67 9.79
N LYS A 23 -11.49 -4.93 9.61
CA LYS A 23 -11.80 -6.00 10.57
C LYS A 23 -10.55 -6.44 11.32
N THR A 24 -10.59 -6.31 12.65
CA THR A 24 -9.48 -6.62 13.56
C THR A 24 -9.38 -8.12 13.82
N LEU A 25 -8.23 -8.58 14.34
CA LEU A 25 -8.07 -9.94 14.85
C LEU A 25 -9.12 -10.24 15.92
N GLY A 26 -9.38 -9.30 16.86
CA GLY A 26 -10.41 -9.48 17.87
C GLY A 26 -11.81 -9.71 17.30
N PHE A 27 -12.19 -9.00 16.24
CA PHE A 27 -13.44 -9.23 15.53
C PHE A 27 -13.49 -10.64 14.90
N LEU A 28 -12.39 -11.06 14.29
CA LEU A 28 -12.29 -12.37 13.64
C LEU A 28 -12.29 -13.50 14.67
N GLU A 29 -11.57 -13.35 15.78
CA GLU A 29 -11.52 -14.33 16.88
C GLU A 29 -12.86 -14.49 17.58
N ALA A 30 -13.62 -13.41 17.74
CA ALA A 30 -14.98 -13.47 18.28
C ALA A 30 -15.92 -14.30 17.39
N GLY A 31 -15.73 -14.22 16.08
CA GLY A 31 -16.52 -15.01 15.12
C GLY A 31 -15.99 -16.42 14.87
N LEU A 32 -14.73 -16.70 15.19
CA LEU A 32 -14.02 -17.95 14.91
C LEU A 32 -13.19 -18.37 16.16
N PRO A 33 -13.83 -18.73 17.27
CA PRO A 33 -13.13 -19.04 18.50
C PRO A 33 -12.10 -20.17 18.33
N GLY A 34 -10.86 -19.93 18.76
CA GLY A 34 -9.78 -20.91 18.70
C GLY A 34 -9.15 -21.15 17.34
N ALA A 35 -9.61 -20.47 16.28
CA ALA A 35 -9.03 -20.60 14.95
C ALA A 35 -7.65 -19.93 14.86
N ALA A 36 -6.76 -20.53 14.06
CA ALA A 36 -5.53 -19.88 13.63
C ALA A 36 -5.85 -18.86 12.55
N ILE A 37 -5.60 -17.57 12.82
CA ILE A 37 -6.03 -16.46 11.97
C ILE A 37 -4.84 -15.58 11.61
N VAL A 38 -4.69 -15.29 10.33
CA VAL A 38 -3.80 -14.27 9.78
C VAL A 38 -4.66 -13.15 9.21
N ARG A 39 -4.55 -11.95 9.76
CA ARG A 39 -5.09 -10.74 9.15
C ARG A 39 -4.06 -10.20 8.17
N ALA A 40 -4.46 -9.99 6.92
CA ALA A 40 -3.60 -9.51 5.86
C ALA A 40 -4.21 -8.28 5.18
N MET A 41 -3.35 -7.32 4.83
CA MET A 41 -3.73 -6.11 4.10
C MET A 41 -2.91 -6.02 2.81
N PRO A 42 -3.43 -6.56 1.70
CA PRO A 42 -2.84 -6.38 0.37
C PRO A 42 -3.17 -5.01 -0.20
N ASN A 43 -2.55 -4.69 -1.35
CA ASN A 43 -2.92 -3.53 -2.15
C ASN A 43 -3.16 -3.90 -3.63
N THR A 44 -3.78 -2.99 -4.39
CA THR A 44 -4.26 -3.28 -5.75
C THR A 44 -3.17 -3.68 -6.77
N PRO A 45 -1.88 -3.26 -6.68
CA PRO A 45 -0.83 -3.77 -7.56
C PRO A 45 -0.60 -5.29 -7.47
N ALA A 46 -1.17 -5.96 -6.48
CA ALA A 46 -1.23 -7.43 -6.40
C ALA A 46 -1.78 -8.07 -7.69
N ALA A 47 -2.70 -7.40 -8.40
CA ALA A 47 -3.27 -7.89 -9.66
C ALA A 47 -2.23 -8.13 -10.77
N ILE A 48 -1.05 -7.52 -10.65
CA ILE A 48 0.06 -7.67 -11.60
C ILE A 48 1.32 -8.25 -10.94
N GLY A 49 1.19 -8.86 -9.74
CA GLY A 49 2.32 -9.41 -9.00
C GLY A 49 3.27 -8.35 -8.40
N ARG A 50 2.83 -7.10 -8.30
CA ARG A 50 3.59 -5.96 -7.75
C ARG A 50 2.98 -5.41 -6.47
N GLY A 51 2.15 -6.21 -5.81
CA GLY A 51 1.55 -5.86 -4.53
C GLY A 51 2.55 -5.90 -3.38
N ILE A 52 2.13 -5.31 -2.28
CA ILE A 52 2.69 -5.56 -0.96
C ILE A 52 1.55 -5.94 -0.03
N THR A 53 1.74 -7.01 0.72
CA THR A 53 0.79 -7.46 1.74
C THR A 53 1.46 -7.39 3.10
N VAL A 54 0.86 -6.66 4.02
CA VAL A 54 1.29 -6.71 5.43
C VAL A 54 0.36 -7.66 6.19
N ALA A 55 0.94 -8.57 6.96
CA ALA A 55 0.21 -9.62 7.67
C ALA A 55 0.53 -9.63 9.17
N VAL A 56 -0.46 -9.92 9.99
CA VAL A 56 -0.33 -10.11 11.44
C VAL A 56 -1.05 -11.41 11.83
N PRO A 57 -0.37 -12.34 12.51
CA PRO A 57 -0.98 -13.57 13.00
C PRO A 57 -1.59 -13.36 14.38
N ASN A 58 -2.64 -14.12 14.72
CA ASN A 58 -3.04 -14.27 16.11
C ASN A 58 -2.15 -15.32 16.83
N ALA A 59 -2.33 -15.46 18.15
CA ALA A 59 -1.53 -16.36 18.98
C ALA A 59 -1.69 -17.86 18.65
N ALA A 60 -2.76 -18.24 17.95
CA ALA A 60 -3.02 -19.63 17.57
C ALA A 60 -2.26 -20.06 16.30
N VAL A 61 -1.68 -19.13 15.55
CA VAL A 61 -0.91 -19.43 14.32
C VAL A 61 0.45 -19.97 14.69
N ASN A 62 0.73 -21.20 14.29
CA ASN A 62 2.07 -21.81 14.45
C ASN A 62 3.01 -21.47 13.29
N ALA A 63 4.29 -21.87 13.40
CA ALA A 63 5.33 -21.57 12.42
C ALA A 63 5.01 -22.11 11.01
N GLU A 64 4.48 -23.34 10.93
CA GLU A 64 4.12 -23.97 9.66
C GLU A 64 2.96 -23.23 8.99
N GLN A 65 1.93 -22.88 9.75
CA GLN A 65 0.79 -22.10 9.27
C GLN A 65 1.21 -20.71 8.78
N LYS A 66 2.11 -20.04 9.53
CA LYS A 66 2.69 -18.77 9.11
C LYS A 66 3.44 -18.89 7.77
N GLN A 67 4.19 -19.96 7.60
CA GLN A 67 4.92 -20.22 6.35
C GLN A 67 3.98 -20.49 5.17
N ARG A 68 2.89 -21.24 5.39
CA ARG A 68 1.84 -21.46 4.38
C ARG A 68 1.15 -20.16 3.98
N ALA A 69 0.79 -19.32 4.97
CA ALA A 69 0.21 -18.01 4.70
C ALA A 69 1.17 -17.14 3.91
N HIS A 70 2.47 -17.13 4.27
CA HIS A 70 3.48 -16.36 3.53
C HIS A 70 3.57 -16.81 2.07
N ALA A 71 3.65 -18.11 1.81
CA ALA A 71 3.72 -18.65 0.45
C ALA A 71 2.48 -18.29 -0.39
N LEU A 72 1.29 -18.32 0.22
CA LEU A 72 0.05 -17.91 -0.43
C LEU A 72 0.06 -16.42 -0.80
N LEU A 73 0.40 -15.56 0.15
CA LEU A 73 0.39 -14.11 -0.03
C LEU A 73 1.50 -13.64 -0.98
N ALA A 74 2.66 -14.29 -0.97
CA ALA A 74 3.80 -13.98 -1.84
C ALA A 74 3.52 -14.19 -3.34
N ALA A 75 2.48 -14.95 -3.68
CA ALA A 75 2.06 -15.11 -5.07
C ALA A 75 1.61 -13.78 -5.73
N SER A 76 1.26 -12.77 -4.93
CA SER A 76 0.78 -11.46 -5.40
C SER A 76 1.78 -10.31 -5.21
N GLY A 77 2.97 -10.58 -4.66
CA GLY A 77 4.02 -9.58 -4.44
C GLY A 77 4.77 -9.76 -3.12
N ALA A 78 5.33 -8.68 -2.60
CA ALA A 78 6.06 -8.69 -1.33
C ALA A 78 5.14 -8.96 -0.14
N VAL A 79 5.69 -9.61 0.91
CA VAL A 79 4.96 -9.89 2.15
C VAL A 79 5.80 -9.47 3.34
N GLU A 80 5.20 -8.62 4.17
CA GLU A 80 5.79 -8.17 5.43
C GLU A 80 4.96 -8.65 6.61
N TRP A 81 5.64 -9.02 7.69
CA TRP A 81 4.98 -9.47 8.92
C TRP A 81 5.19 -8.46 10.04
N ILE A 82 4.10 -8.10 10.70
CA ILE A 82 4.14 -7.27 11.90
C ILE A 82 3.69 -8.10 13.12
N ALA A 83 4.19 -7.72 14.28
CA ALA A 83 3.78 -8.33 15.56
C ALA A 83 2.65 -7.54 16.24
N ASP A 84 2.55 -6.25 15.95
CA ASP A 84 1.57 -5.34 16.57
C ASP A 84 0.48 -4.96 15.56
N GLU A 85 -0.73 -5.46 15.78
CA GLU A 85 -1.89 -5.16 14.95
C GLU A 85 -2.23 -3.66 14.91
N SER A 86 -1.87 -2.88 15.92
CA SER A 86 -2.14 -1.43 15.96
C SER A 86 -1.51 -0.65 14.81
N LEU A 87 -0.49 -1.21 14.16
CA LEU A 87 0.14 -0.64 12.98
C LEU A 87 -0.69 -0.78 11.69
N MET A 88 -1.72 -1.64 11.69
CA MET A 88 -2.49 -1.94 10.46
C MET A 88 -3.25 -0.74 9.90
N ASP A 89 -3.62 0.23 10.71
CA ASP A 89 -4.26 1.46 10.21
C ASP A 89 -3.28 2.33 9.43
N ALA A 90 -2.04 2.44 9.91
CA ALA A 90 -0.97 3.13 9.20
C ALA A 90 -0.58 2.36 7.92
N VAL A 91 -0.51 1.03 7.97
CA VAL A 91 -0.31 0.18 6.79
C VAL A 91 -1.39 0.43 5.75
N THR A 92 -2.66 0.43 6.15
CA THR A 92 -3.79 0.70 5.26
C THR A 92 -3.68 2.08 4.62
N ALA A 93 -3.31 3.10 5.41
CA ALA A 93 -3.14 4.46 4.91
C ALA A 93 -1.98 4.61 3.92
N VAL A 94 -0.86 3.91 4.14
CA VAL A 94 0.34 4.01 3.29
C VAL A 94 0.25 3.10 2.07
N SER A 95 -0.02 1.81 2.26
CA SER A 95 0.03 0.83 1.16
C SER A 95 -1.33 0.48 0.59
N GLY A 96 -2.37 0.35 1.42
CA GLY A 96 -3.73 0.06 0.95
C GLY A 96 -4.30 1.20 0.11
N SER A 97 -4.20 2.43 0.62
CA SER A 97 -4.66 3.65 -0.06
C SER A 97 -3.61 4.22 -1.03
N GLY A 98 -2.34 3.89 -0.86
CA GLY A 98 -1.20 4.42 -1.61
C GLY A 98 -1.34 4.39 -3.14
N PRO A 99 -1.85 3.31 -3.75
CA PRO A 99 -2.06 3.27 -5.20
C PRO A 99 -2.91 4.43 -5.72
N ALA A 100 -3.95 4.85 -4.97
CA ALA A 100 -4.77 6.00 -5.34
C ALA A 100 -3.98 7.32 -5.36
N TYR A 101 -3.00 7.47 -4.46
CA TYR A 101 -2.13 8.66 -4.43
C TYR A 101 -1.23 8.72 -5.66
N VAL A 102 -0.71 7.57 -6.08
CA VAL A 102 0.12 7.44 -7.28
C VAL A 102 -0.70 7.70 -8.54
N PHE A 103 -1.94 7.20 -8.61
CA PHE A 103 -2.83 7.50 -9.74
C PHE A 103 -3.20 8.98 -9.81
N LEU A 104 -3.47 9.61 -8.67
CA LEU A 104 -3.70 11.06 -8.59
C LEU A 104 -2.46 11.85 -9.03
N LEU A 105 -1.25 11.40 -8.68
CA LEU A 105 0.00 12.01 -9.16
C LEU A 105 0.06 11.97 -10.70
N ALA A 106 -0.22 10.83 -11.32
CA ALA A 106 -0.24 10.71 -12.77
C ALA A 106 -1.29 11.65 -13.42
N GLU A 107 -2.49 11.71 -12.82
CA GLU A 107 -3.57 12.59 -13.28
C GLU A 107 -3.17 14.07 -13.18
N THR A 108 -2.62 14.50 -12.04
CA THR A 108 -2.24 15.90 -11.83
C THR A 108 -1.03 16.29 -12.68
N LEU A 109 -0.07 15.38 -12.89
CA LEU A 109 1.08 15.59 -13.77
C LEU A 109 0.62 15.78 -15.23
N SER A 110 -0.35 14.98 -15.68
CA SER A 110 -0.97 15.17 -17.02
C SER A 110 -1.61 16.55 -17.17
N ARG A 111 -2.44 16.95 -16.20
CA ARG A 111 -3.07 18.28 -16.21
C ARG A 111 -2.06 19.43 -16.20
N ALA A 112 -0.98 19.29 -15.43
CA ALA A 112 0.11 20.26 -15.42
C ALA A 112 0.82 20.33 -16.78
N GLY A 113 1.00 19.19 -17.46
CA GLY A 113 1.55 19.13 -18.81
C GLY A 113 0.68 19.90 -19.83
N VAL A 114 -0.64 19.74 -19.76
CA VAL A 114 -1.58 20.50 -20.59
C VAL A 114 -1.47 21.99 -20.30
N ALA A 115 -1.43 22.38 -19.03
CA ALA A 115 -1.26 23.78 -18.64
C ALA A 115 0.08 24.38 -19.10
N ALA A 116 1.11 23.53 -19.28
CA ALA A 116 2.41 23.92 -19.85
C ALA A 116 2.43 23.94 -21.39
N GLY A 117 1.29 23.67 -22.06
CA GLY A 117 1.13 23.76 -23.51
C GLY A 117 1.22 22.45 -24.29
N LEU A 118 1.26 21.29 -23.62
CA LEU A 118 1.23 19.99 -24.30
C LEU A 118 -0.19 19.63 -24.76
N PRO A 119 -0.33 18.98 -25.93
CA PRO A 119 -1.58 18.33 -26.30
C PRO A 119 -2.02 17.31 -25.23
N GLU A 120 -3.33 17.21 -24.99
CA GLU A 120 -3.90 16.39 -23.92
C GLU A 120 -3.45 14.91 -23.97
N ASP A 121 -3.54 14.29 -25.16
CA ASP A 121 -3.15 12.89 -25.36
C ASP A 121 -1.64 12.66 -25.09
N LEU A 122 -0.80 13.64 -25.45
CA LEU A 122 0.62 13.56 -25.20
C LEU A 122 0.92 13.72 -23.72
N ALA A 123 0.31 14.69 -23.05
CA ALA A 123 0.46 14.92 -21.62
C ALA A 123 0.05 13.70 -20.80
N ALA A 124 -1.09 13.08 -21.16
CA ALA A 124 -1.57 11.86 -20.50
C ALA A 124 -0.59 10.68 -20.66
N ARG A 125 -0.05 10.46 -21.86
CA ARG A 125 0.96 9.42 -22.09
C ARG A 125 2.25 9.69 -21.32
N LEU A 126 2.77 10.90 -21.40
CA LEU A 126 4.00 11.27 -20.70
C LEU A 126 3.86 11.05 -19.17
N ALA A 127 2.77 11.52 -18.59
CA ALA A 127 2.53 11.33 -17.16
C ALA A 127 2.44 9.85 -16.76
N ARG A 128 1.68 9.06 -17.52
CA ARG A 128 1.53 7.61 -17.28
C ARG A 128 2.87 6.88 -17.36
N GLU A 129 3.60 7.04 -18.46
CA GLU A 129 4.87 6.34 -18.67
C GLU A 129 5.96 6.81 -17.70
N THR A 130 5.96 8.09 -17.33
CA THR A 130 6.88 8.61 -16.32
C THR A 130 6.63 7.98 -14.97
N VAL A 131 5.39 7.91 -14.51
CA VAL A 131 5.04 7.31 -13.21
C VAL A 131 5.30 5.80 -13.22
N ALA A 132 4.86 5.09 -14.27
CA ALA A 132 5.05 3.64 -14.39
C ALA A 132 6.53 3.28 -14.47
N GLY A 133 7.31 3.97 -15.32
CA GLY A 133 8.74 3.73 -15.48
C GLY A 133 9.54 4.06 -14.22
N SER A 134 9.20 5.15 -13.53
CA SER A 134 9.83 5.51 -12.25
C SER A 134 9.53 4.48 -11.15
N GLY A 135 8.31 3.97 -11.09
CA GLY A 135 7.92 2.91 -10.15
C GLY A 135 8.67 1.61 -10.42
N GLU A 136 8.82 1.21 -11.70
CA GLU A 136 9.58 0.01 -12.07
C GLU A 136 11.08 0.19 -11.80
N LEU A 137 11.62 1.38 -12.04
CA LEU A 137 13.01 1.70 -11.71
C LEU A 137 13.25 1.62 -10.20
N LEU A 138 12.34 2.19 -9.39
CA LEU A 138 12.39 2.09 -7.93
C LEU A 138 12.33 0.63 -7.46
N HIS A 139 11.49 -0.20 -8.09
CA HIS A 139 11.35 -1.61 -7.74
C HIS A 139 12.62 -2.42 -8.04
N ARG A 140 13.27 -2.17 -9.17
CA ARG A 140 14.47 -2.92 -9.62
C ARG A 140 15.78 -2.41 -9.02
N SER A 141 15.83 -1.15 -8.63
CA SER A 141 17.04 -0.53 -8.11
C SER A 141 17.30 -0.93 -6.66
N PRO A 142 18.54 -1.20 -6.26
CA PRO A 142 18.91 -1.34 -4.86
C PRO A 142 19.04 0.02 -4.14
N LEU A 143 18.96 1.14 -4.88
CA LEU A 143 19.08 2.49 -4.34
C LEU A 143 17.74 2.94 -3.73
N ASP A 144 17.82 3.74 -2.68
CA ASP A 144 16.65 4.36 -2.09
C ASP A 144 16.06 5.48 -2.97
N ALA A 145 14.82 5.85 -2.69
CA ALA A 145 14.09 6.85 -3.46
C ALA A 145 14.77 8.23 -3.47
N ALA A 146 15.45 8.62 -2.37
CA ALA A 146 16.14 9.91 -2.27
C ALA A 146 17.36 9.94 -3.21
N THR A 147 18.12 8.85 -3.24
CA THR A 147 19.27 8.69 -4.14
C THR A 147 18.83 8.68 -5.60
N LEU A 148 17.77 7.94 -5.93
CA LEU A 148 17.22 7.93 -7.31
C LEU A 148 16.76 9.33 -7.73
N ARG A 149 16.09 10.08 -6.86
CA ARG A 149 15.72 11.47 -7.12
C ARG A 149 16.94 12.36 -7.37
N GLN A 150 17.98 12.25 -6.54
CA GLN A 150 19.22 13.02 -6.70
C GLN A 150 19.91 12.72 -8.03
N ASN A 151 19.96 11.46 -8.46
CA ASN A 151 20.61 11.04 -9.70
C ASN A 151 19.98 11.64 -10.97
N VAL A 152 18.72 12.07 -10.90
CA VAL A 152 18.02 12.74 -12.02
C VAL A 152 17.92 14.26 -11.84
N THR A 153 18.67 14.82 -10.86
CA THR A 153 18.63 16.25 -10.51
C THR A 153 19.98 16.88 -10.76
N SER A 154 20.15 17.52 -11.92
CA SER A 154 21.36 18.31 -12.19
C SER A 154 21.28 19.69 -11.50
N PRO A 155 22.42 20.21 -11.02
CA PRO A 155 22.47 21.56 -10.42
C PRO A 155 21.93 22.62 -11.39
N ALA A 156 21.08 23.50 -10.88
CA ALA A 156 20.40 24.57 -11.65
C ALA A 156 19.58 24.07 -12.86
N GLY A 157 19.27 22.77 -12.93
CA GLY A 157 18.46 22.20 -14.00
C GLY A 157 16.96 22.33 -13.76
N THR A 158 16.18 21.94 -14.75
CA THR A 158 14.69 21.99 -14.70
C THR A 158 14.14 21.14 -13.54
N THR A 159 14.76 19.98 -13.27
CA THR A 159 14.36 19.13 -12.15
C THR A 159 14.61 19.82 -10.82
N ALA A 160 15.74 20.51 -10.65
CA ALA A 160 16.02 21.24 -9.42
C ALA A 160 14.97 22.31 -9.16
N ALA A 161 14.64 23.13 -10.16
CA ALA A 161 13.63 24.18 -10.05
C ALA A 161 12.23 23.61 -9.70
N ALA A 162 11.84 22.46 -10.25
CA ALA A 162 10.59 21.79 -9.90
C ALA A 162 10.62 21.24 -8.46
N LEU A 163 11.74 20.67 -8.04
CA LEU A 163 11.89 20.14 -6.69
C LEU A 163 11.89 21.25 -5.63
N ASP A 164 12.40 22.44 -5.92
CA ASP A 164 12.31 23.60 -5.01
C ASP A 164 10.85 23.92 -4.65
N VAL A 165 9.92 23.78 -5.59
CA VAL A 165 8.48 23.93 -5.33
C VAL A 165 7.92 22.73 -4.58
N LEU A 166 8.20 21.51 -5.04
CA LEU A 166 7.62 20.29 -4.46
C LEU A 166 8.13 19.99 -3.04
N MET A 167 9.33 20.43 -2.71
CA MET A 167 9.98 20.25 -1.42
C MET A 167 9.87 21.47 -0.51
N ALA A 168 9.17 22.54 -0.94
CA ALA A 168 8.89 23.69 -0.11
C ALA A 168 8.16 23.32 1.20
N SER A 169 8.16 24.21 2.17
CA SER A 169 7.53 23.99 3.50
C SER A 169 6.03 23.73 3.43
N ASP A 170 5.36 24.11 2.35
CA ASP A 170 3.96 23.85 2.02
C ASP A 170 3.78 22.85 0.85
N GLY A 171 4.88 22.25 0.41
CA GLY A 171 4.93 21.33 -0.73
C GLY A 171 4.35 19.94 -0.46
N LEU A 172 4.95 18.93 -1.10
CA LEU A 172 4.40 17.56 -1.14
C LEU A 172 4.40 16.87 0.24
N GLU A 173 5.47 17.05 1.05
CA GLU A 173 5.61 16.33 2.32
C GLU A 173 4.48 16.66 3.32
N PRO A 174 4.17 17.93 3.64
CA PRO A 174 3.06 18.24 4.55
C PRO A 174 1.69 17.82 4.00
N LEU A 175 1.49 17.85 2.67
CA LEU A 175 0.27 17.32 2.05
C LEU A 175 0.13 15.82 2.28
N MET A 176 1.20 15.06 1.99
CA MET A 176 1.21 13.61 2.14
C MET A 176 1.02 13.20 3.60
N ARG A 177 1.67 13.90 4.54
CA ARG A 177 1.49 13.67 5.98
C ARG A 177 0.03 13.85 6.41
N ARG A 178 -0.66 14.90 5.95
CA ARG A 178 -2.09 15.13 6.23
C ARG A 178 -2.98 14.06 5.60
N ALA A 179 -2.70 13.67 4.35
CA ALA A 179 -3.47 12.66 3.65
C ALA A 179 -3.38 11.29 4.34
N VAL A 180 -2.17 10.84 4.68
CA VAL A 180 -1.94 9.58 5.39
C VAL A 180 -2.59 9.61 6.78
N ALA A 181 -2.48 10.72 7.52
CA ALA A 181 -3.13 10.87 8.82
C ALA A 181 -4.65 10.79 8.72
N ALA A 182 -5.25 11.39 7.69
CA ALA A 182 -6.70 11.32 7.45
C ALA A 182 -7.15 9.89 7.11
N ALA A 183 -6.40 9.20 6.25
CA ALA A 183 -6.68 7.81 5.87
C ALA A 183 -6.56 6.86 7.08
N ALA A 184 -5.53 7.02 7.92
CA ALA A 184 -5.35 6.21 9.13
C ALA A 184 -6.46 6.46 10.17
N ARG A 185 -6.94 7.70 10.34
CA ARG A 185 -8.13 7.98 11.17
C ARG A 185 -9.36 7.26 10.64
N ARG A 186 -9.59 7.37 9.32
CA ARG A 186 -10.76 6.72 8.71
C ARG A 186 -10.70 5.19 8.83
N SER A 187 -9.51 4.61 8.72
CA SER A 187 -9.31 3.16 8.94
C SER A 187 -9.76 2.74 10.35
N ARG A 188 -9.36 3.49 11.39
CA ARG A 188 -9.79 3.23 12.78
C ARG A 188 -11.30 3.35 12.97
N GLU A 189 -11.93 4.37 12.37
CA GLU A 189 -13.39 4.55 12.43
C GLU A 189 -14.16 3.39 11.79
N LEU A 190 -13.59 2.75 10.76
CA LEU A 190 -14.22 1.61 10.08
C LEU A 190 -14.00 0.29 10.83
N ALA A 191 -13.02 0.23 11.72
CA ALA A 191 -12.70 -0.96 12.52
C ALA A 191 -13.59 -1.09 13.76
N GLY A 192 -14.10 0.02 14.28
CA GLY A 192 -15.00 0.09 15.44
C GLY A 192 -16.40 -0.08 15.03
#